data_f2d3cceb6a901d393ef998f67fdfe51f
#
_entry.id   f2d3cceb6a901d393ef998f67fdfe51f
#
_cell.length_a   1.000
_cell.length_b   1.000
_cell.length_c   1.000
_cell.angle_alpha   90.00
_cell.angle_beta   90.00
_cell.angle_gamma   90.00
#
_symmetry.space_group_name_H-M   'P 1'
#
loop_
_entity.id
_entity.type
_entity.pdbx_description
1 polymer ?
#
loop_
_entity_poly.entity_id
_entity_poly.type
_entity_poly.pdbx_seq_one_letter_code
_entity_poly.pdbx_strand_id
1 'polypeptide(L)'
;MPNTTREQVLDAATKLFAEKGLALASLQEIANSAKVNISVVRELFPGVEKLYEAVLETQFSHYAARMDAVFEGDAVPSEKIGLFAKAMCDVHKQAPYFFPLFYRELLNPSSYFEPIVKKKIQHVAYLADNNIARGIQKGTFKHGLNPANATMFLAGMLHYYFLASRLAGSLLPEPANYEEYLAQVLKVYLRGLNKGS
;
A
#
# COMPACT_ATOMS: atom_id res chain seq x y z
N MET A 1 -17.05 -0.77 16.83
CA MET A 1 -17.06 0.33 17.81
C MET A 1 -17.23 1.63 17.06
N PRO A 2 -17.94 2.66 17.57
CA PRO A 2 -17.98 3.95 16.90
C PRO A 2 -16.57 4.53 16.85
N ASN A 3 -16.18 5.08 15.68
CA ASN A 3 -14.90 5.76 15.49
C ASN A 3 -14.76 6.90 16.52
N THR A 4 -13.60 7.01 17.13
CA THR A 4 -13.27 8.16 17.99
C THR A 4 -13.23 9.44 17.14
N THR A 5 -13.39 10.59 17.76
CA THR A 5 -13.29 11.89 17.06
C THR A 5 -11.94 12.04 16.35
N ARG A 6 -10.86 11.51 16.92
CA ARG A 6 -9.52 11.53 16.30
C ARG A 6 -9.47 10.67 15.04
N GLU A 7 -10.06 9.49 15.06
CA GLU A 7 -10.14 8.61 13.88
C GLU A 7 -10.98 9.23 12.76
N GLN A 8 -12.12 9.85 13.08
CA GLN A 8 -12.95 10.58 12.11
C GLN A 8 -12.17 11.70 11.42
N VAL A 9 -11.35 12.46 12.15
CA VAL A 9 -10.48 13.50 11.61
C VAL A 9 -9.40 12.88 10.70
N LEU A 10 -8.75 11.80 11.12
CA LEU A 10 -7.73 11.11 10.33
C LEU A 10 -8.30 10.52 9.03
N ASP A 11 -9.49 9.94 9.08
CA ASP A 11 -10.15 9.37 7.89
C ASP A 11 -10.51 10.48 6.87
N ALA A 12 -11.10 11.59 7.34
CA ALA A 12 -11.42 12.74 6.51
C ALA A 12 -10.15 13.38 5.92
N ALA A 13 -9.10 13.51 6.72
CA ALA A 13 -7.80 14.05 6.29
C ALA A 13 -7.14 13.14 5.26
N THR A 14 -7.16 11.81 5.47
CA THR A 14 -6.60 10.83 4.52
C THR A 14 -7.21 10.99 3.15
N LYS A 15 -8.54 11.09 3.08
CA LYS A 15 -9.26 11.35 1.83
C LYS A 15 -8.81 12.64 1.16
N LEU A 16 -8.86 13.77 1.88
CA LEU A 16 -8.53 15.07 1.33
C LEU A 16 -7.07 15.17 0.88
N PHE A 17 -6.13 14.63 1.65
CA PHE A 17 -4.72 14.58 1.26
C PHE A 17 -4.47 13.68 0.05
N ALA A 18 -5.15 12.55 -0.04
CA ALA A 18 -5.05 11.68 -1.22
C ALA A 18 -5.59 12.36 -2.50
N GLU A 19 -6.66 13.15 -2.38
CA GLU A 19 -7.30 13.84 -3.50
C GLU A 19 -6.55 15.11 -3.91
N LYS A 20 -6.21 15.98 -2.95
CA LYS A 20 -5.69 17.33 -3.21
C LYS A 20 -4.20 17.51 -2.89
N GLY A 21 -3.62 16.66 -2.02
CA GLY A 21 -2.27 16.83 -1.46
C GLY A 21 -2.23 17.79 -0.28
N LEU A 22 -1.06 17.85 0.37
CA LEU A 22 -0.84 18.69 1.55
C LEU A 22 -1.06 20.18 1.26
N ALA A 23 -0.50 20.68 0.15
CA ALA A 23 -0.50 22.12 -0.16
C ALA A 23 -1.88 22.73 -0.37
N LEU A 24 -2.88 21.94 -0.78
CA LEU A 24 -4.23 22.42 -1.10
C LEU A 24 -5.29 22.03 -0.05
N ALA A 25 -4.90 21.30 0.99
CA ALA A 25 -5.81 20.90 2.04
C ALA A 25 -5.75 21.89 3.21
N SER A 26 -6.90 22.15 3.85
CA SER A 26 -6.98 22.99 5.03
C SER A 26 -7.65 22.29 6.21
N LEU A 27 -7.29 22.68 7.44
CA LEU A 27 -7.93 22.14 8.65
C LEU A 27 -9.45 22.41 8.65
N GLN A 28 -9.91 23.53 8.04
CA GLN A 28 -11.34 23.85 7.96
C GLN A 28 -12.08 22.86 7.05
N GLU A 29 -11.53 22.52 5.88
CA GLU A 29 -12.15 21.54 4.98
C GLU A 29 -12.17 20.14 5.63
N ILE A 30 -11.11 19.78 6.35
CA ILE A 30 -11.02 18.50 7.07
C ILE A 30 -12.06 18.45 8.20
N ALA A 31 -12.20 19.53 8.99
CA ALA A 31 -13.19 19.63 10.04
C ALA A 31 -14.63 19.47 9.48
N ASN A 32 -14.92 20.16 8.38
CA ASN A 32 -16.21 20.05 7.69
C ASN A 32 -16.47 18.61 7.18
N SER A 33 -15.48 17.99 6.58
CA SER A 33 -15.56 16.61 6.07
C SER A 33 -15.75 15.59 7.20
N ALA A 34 -15.05 15.78 8.33
CA ALA A 34 -15.15 14.94 9.53
C ALA A 34 -16.43 15.21 10.34
N LYS A 35 -17.17 16.30 10.02
CA LYS A 35 -18.35 16.78 10.78
C LYS A 35 -18.02 17.09 12.25
N VAL A 36 -16.86 17.68 12.50
CA VAL A 36 -16.41 18.09 13.83
C VAL A 36 -16.10 19.59 13.83
N ASN A 37 -16.08 20.19 15.03
CA ASN A 37 -15.71 21.59 15.15
C ASN A 37 -14.22 21.79 14.86
N ILE A 38 -13.87 22.87 14.16
CA ILE A 38 -12.47 23.22 13.85
C ILE A 38 -11.60 23.38 15.08
N SER A 39 -12.17 23.85 16.22
CA SER A 39 -11.45 23.95 17.50
C SER A 39 -10.95 22.59 17.98
N VAL A 40 -11.77 21.54 17.83
CA VAL A 40 -11.42 20.16 18.17
C VAL A 40 -10.29 19.66 17.27
N VAL A 41 -10.36 19.95 15.97
CA VAL A 41 -9.28 19.56 15.04
C VAL A 41 -7.96 20.25 15.40
N ARG A 42 -7.99 21.55 15.76
CA ARG A 42 -6.80 22.31 16.19
C ARG A 42 -6.23 21.85 17.54
N GLU A 43 -7.09 21.39 18.43
CA GLU A 43 -6.67 20.80 19.69
C GLU A 43 -5.94 19.46 19.48
N LEU A 44 -6.48 18.61 18.60
CA LEU A 44 -5.88 17.31 18.26
C LEU A 44 -4.61 17.43 17.40
N PHE A 45 -4.58 18.43 16.51
CA PHE A 45 -3.51 18.64 15.55
C PHE A 45 -3.21 20.12 15.39
N PRO A 46 -2.03 20.61 15.85
CA PRO A 46 -1.72 22.04 15.89
C PRO A 46 -1.49 22.69 14.52
N GLY A 47 -1.52 21.90 13.43
CA GLY A 47 -1.37 22.40 12.07
C GLY A 47 -1.70 21.31 11.05
N VAL A 48 -1.90 21.71 9.79
CA VAL A 48 -2.19 20.78 8.70
C VAL A 48 -1.02 19.82 8.43
N GLU A 49 0.20 20.30 8.63
CA GLU A 49 1.45 19.51 8.50
C GLU A 49 1.50 18.38 9.54
N LYS A 50 1.14 18.67 10.79
CA LYS A 50 1.11 17.65 11.86
C LYS A 50 -0.01 16.64 11.65
N LEU A 51 -1.12 17.07 11.10
CA LEU A 51 -2.19 16.16 10.70
C LEU A 51 -1.75 15.28 9.51
N TYR A 52 -1.02 15.86 8.54
CA TYR A 52 -0.47 15.09 7.42
C TYR A 52 0.54 14.03 7.87
N GLU A 53 1.47 14.42 8.75
CA GLU A 53 2.42 13.49 9.39
C GLU A 53 1.68 12.32 10.07
N ALA A 54 0.66 12.63 10.88
CA ALA A 54 -0.14 11.62 11.56
C ALA A 54 -0.90 10.69 10.60
N VAL A 55 -1.41 11.22 9.49
CA VAL A 55 -2.04 10.43 8.43
C VAL A 55 -1.04 9.48 7.79
N LEU A 56 0.13 9.97 7.39
CA LEU A 56 1.17 9.12 6.80
C LEU A 56 1.60 8.02 7.76
N GLU A 57 1.88 8.38 9.03
CA GLU A 57 2.30 7.41 10.05
C GLU A 57 1.24 6.32 10.27
N THR A 58 -0.03 6.71 10.37
CA THR A 58 -1.15 5.78 10.56
C THR A 58 -1.32 4.85 9.36
N GLN A 59 -1.40 5.41 8.16
CA GLN A 59 -1.68 4.64 6.94
C GLN A 59 -0.54 3.66 6.60
N PHE A 60 0.71 4.13 6.67
CA PHE A 60 1.87 3.30 6.34
C PHE A 60 2.22 2.29 7.43
N SER A 61 1.92 2.59 8.71
CA SER A 61 2.05 1.60 9.79
C SER A 61 1.02 0.48 9.67
N HIS A 62 -0.24 0.80 9.36
CA HIS A 62 -1.27 -0.21 9.12
C HIS A 62 -0.91 -1.10 7.92
N TYR A 63 -0.40 -0.50 6.85
CA TYR A 63 0.07 -1.25 5.69
C TYR A 63 1.23 -2.19 6.07
N ALA A 64 2.26 -1.69 6.74
CA ALA A 64 3.41 -2.48 7.15
C ALA A 64 3.00 -3.63 8.09
N ALA A 65 2.20 -3.36 9.13
CA ALA A 65 1.72 -4.38 10.06
C ALA A 65 0.92 -5.49 9.37
N ARG A 66 0.12 -5.14 8.35
CA ARG A 66 -0.60 -6.14 7.55
C ARG A 66 0.35 -7.02 6.74
N MET A 67 1.43 -6.48 6.22
CA MET A 67 2.45 -7.25 5.49
C MET A 67 3.31 -8.08 6.44
N ASP A 68 3.65 -7.57 7.63
CA ASP A 68 4.33 -8.33 8.68
C ASP A 68 3.56 -9.63 8.98
N ALA A 69 2.25 -9.54 9.22
CA ALA A 69 1.40 -10.70 9.51
C ALA A 69 1.43 -11.77 8.40
N VAL A 70 1.64 -11.38 7.14
CA VAL A 70 1.79 -12.33 6.02
C VAL A 70 3.10 -13.11 6.13
N PHE A 71 4.19 -12.45 6.53
CA PHE A 71 5.53 -13.05 6.52
C PHE A 71 5.91 -13.72 7.85
N GLU A 72 5.23 -13.44 8.95
CA GLU A 72 5.47 -14.05 10.27
C GLU A 72 5.05 -15.52 10.34
N GLY A 73 4.01 -15.96 9.64
CA GLY A 73 3.50 -17.34 9.70
C GLY A 73 4.45 -18.39 9.10
N ASP A 74 4.12 -19.67 9.29
CA ASP A 74 4.93 -20.84 8.88
C ASP A 74 4.71 -21.31 7.44
N ALA A 75 3.89 -20.60 6.67
CA ALA A 75 3.61 -20.94 5.28
C ALA A 75 4.89 -21.00 4.43
N VAL A 76 4.90 -21.89 3.43
CA VAL A 76 6.05 -22.01 2.52
C VAL A 76 6.21 -20.78 1.63
N PRO A 77 7.44 -20.51 1.10
CA PRO A 77 7.71 -19.29 0.35
C PRO A 77 6.73 -18.98 -0.79
N SER A 78 6.28 -20.00 -1.53
CA SER A 78 5.31 -19.82 -2.62
C SER A 78 3.92 -19.42 -2.14
N GLU A 79 3.47 -19.96 -1.03
CA GLU A 79 2.19 -19.61 -0.41
C GLU A 79 2.22 -18.17 0.13
N LYS A 80 3.33 -17.76 0.77
CA LYS A 80 3.53 -16.38 1.24
C LYS A 80 3.46 -15.36 0.11
N ILE A 81 3.94 -15.69 -1.10
CA ILE A 81 3.76 -14.85 -2.28
C ILE A 81 2.27 -14.66 -2.60
N GLY A 82 1.49 -15.73 -2.57
CA GLY A 82 0.05 -15.65 -2.80
C GLY A 82 -0.67 -14.81 -1.74
N LEU A 83 -0.33 -15.02 -0.46
CA LEU A 83 -0.88 -14.23 0.66
C LEU A 83 -0.49 -12.76 0.57
N PHE A 84 0.76 -12.47 0.22
CA PHE A 84 1.25 -11.10 0.03
C PHE A 84 0.50 -10.40 -1.12
N ALA A 85 0.39 -11.06 -2.27
CA ALA A 85 -0.34 -10.53 -3.40
C ALA A 85 -1.81 -10.25 -3.05
N LYS A 86 -2.47 -11.19 -2.36
CA LYS A 86 -3.84 -11.00 -1.88
C LYS A 86 -3.93 -9.84 -0.89
N ALA A 87 -3.02 -9.75 0.09
CA ALA A 87 -3.02 -8.68 1.08
C ALA A 87 -2.83 -7.29 0.45
N MET A 88 -1.93 -7.15 -0.55
CA MET A 88 -1.77 -5.90 -1.31
C MET A 88 -3.07 -5.49 -1.98
N CYS A 89 -3.72 -6.42 -2.59
CA CYS A 89 -4.96 -6.17 -3.29
C CYS A 89 -6.14 -5.85 -2.36
N ASP A 90 -6.20 -6.51 -1.20
CA ASP A 90 -7.17 -6.18 -0.17
C ASP A 90 -6.97 -4.74 0.36
N VAL A 91 -5.70 -4.26 0.44
CA VAL A 91 -5.42 -2.85 0.78
C VAL A 91 -6.01 -1.90 -0.27
N HIS A 92 -5.89 -2.20 -1.55
CA HIS A 92 -6.51 -1.37 -2.60
C HIS A 92 -8.03 -1.27 -2.46
N LYS A 93 -8.69 -2.35 -2.02
CA LYS A 93 -10.16 -2.39 -1.85
C LYS A 93 -10.60 -1.72 -0.54
N GLN A 94 -9.92 -2.02 0.57
CA GLN A 94 -10.34 -1.63 1.92
C GLN A 94 -9.84 -0.25 2.35
N ALA A 95 -8.72 0.20 1.78
CA ALA A 95 -8.10 1.49 2.03
C ALA A 95 -7.90 2.26 0.70
N PRO A 96 -8.99 2.73 0.05
CA PRO A 96 -8.95 3.25 -1.32
C PRO A 96 -8.09 4.52 -1.47
N TYR A 97 -7.78 5.19 -0.38
CA TYR A 97 -6.95 6.40 -0.36
C TYR A 97 -5.47 6.14 -0.07
N PHE A 98 -5.09 4.92 0.38
CA PHE A 98 -3.70 4.58 0.71
C PHE A 98 -2.77 4.71 -0.50
N PHE A 99 -3.07 4.02 -1.60
CA PHE A 99 -2.20 4.07 -2.78
C PHE A 99 -2.19 5.41 -3.50
N PRO A 100 -3.31 6.17 -3.63
CA PRO A 100 -3.24 7.57 -4.08
C PRO A 100 -2.31 8.43 -3.23
N LEU A 101 -2.35 8.28 -1.91
CA LEU A 101 -1.45 8.99 -1.00
C LEU A 101 0.01 8.54 -1.21
N PHE A 102 0.26 7.23 -1.33
CA PHE A 102 1.58 6.68 -1.62
C PHE A 102 2.15 7.18 -2.95
N TYR A 103 1.37 7.12 -4.04
CA TYR A 103 1.83 7.61 -5.34
C TYR A 103 2.11 9.11 -5.32
N ARG A 104 1.34 9.88 -4.57
CA ARG A 104 1.60 11.31 -4.40
C ARG A 104 2.93 11.55 -3.71
N GLU A 105 3.23 10.85 -2.64
CA GLU A 105 4.51 10.91 -1.95
C GLU A 105 5.67 10.40 -2.80
N LEU A 106 5.45 9.39 -3.63
CA LEU A 106 6.47 8.84 -4.52
C LEU A 106 6.84 9.82 -5.65
N LEU A 107 5.85 10.53 -6.20
CA LEU A 107 6.05 11.44 -7.34
C LEU A 107 6.44 12.86 -6.91
N ASN A 108 5.98 13.31 -5.74
CA ASN A 108 6.25 14.62 -5.17
C ASN A 108 6.54 14.48 -3.67
N PRO A 109 7.75 14.03 -3.30
CA PRO A 109 8.09 13.71 -1.94
C PRO A 109 7.97 14.93 -1.00
N SER A 110 7.24 14.76 0.10
CA SER A 110 7.25 15.71 1.21
C SER A 110 8.46 15.49 2.12
N SER A 111 8.66 16.38 3.11
CA SER A 111 9.66 16.19 4.16
C SER A 111 9.44 14.91 5.00
N TYR A 112 8.26 14.34 4.94
CA TYR A 112 7.88 13.11 5.65
C TYR A 112 8.13 11.82 4.84
N PHE A 113 8.49 11.95 3.55
CA PHE A 113 8.73 10.78 2.70
C PHE A 113 9.84 9.89 3.25
N GLU A 114 11.03 10.46 3.47
CA GLU A 114 12.19 9.69 3.96
C GLU A 114 11.96 9.08 5.35
N PRO A 115 11.51 9.85 6.36
CA PRO A 115 11.39 9.33 7.72
C PRO A 115 10.24 8.37 7.92
N ILE A 116 9.16 8.44 7.15
CA ILE A 116 7.95 7.65 7.35
C ILE A 116 7.73 6.69 6.19
N VAL A 117 7.42 7.22 5.00
CA VAL A 117 6.95 6.44 3.86
C VAL A 117 8.00 5.45 3.39
N LYS A 118 9.20 5.96 3.10
CA LYS A 118 10.32 5.16 2.59
C LYS A 118 10.68 4.04 3.55
N LYS A 119 10.80 4.32 4.85
CA LYS A 119 11.13 3.31 5.86
C LYS A 119 10.14 2.15 5.87
N LYS A 120 8.82 2.45 5.86
CA LYS A 120 7.78 1.43 5.89
C LYS A 120 7.74 0.61 4.60
N ILE A 121 7.89 1.27 3.45
CA ILE A 121 7.92 0.57 2.15
C ILE A 121 9.18 -0.28 2.01
N GLN A 122 10.36 0.21 2.43
CA GLN A 122 11.60 -0.57 2.42
C GLN A 122 11.52 -1.79 3.35
N HIS A 123 10.88 -1.64 4.51
CA HIS A 123 10.64 -2.76 5.42
C HIS A 123 9.80 -3.86 4.74
N VAL A 124 8.68 -3.50 4.10
CA VAL A 124 7.84 -4.46 3.38
C VAL A 124 8.58 -5.11 2.21
N ALA A 125 9.35 -4.33 1.44
CA ALA A 125 10.18 -4.87 0.37
C ALA A 125 11.20 -5.88 0.91
N TYR A 126 11.88 -5.57 2.01
CA TYR A 126 12.83 -6.47 2.67
C TYR A 126 12.20 -7.81 3.08
N LEU A 127 10.98 -7.80 3.62
CA LEU A 127 10.25 -9.03 3.98
C LEU A 127 10.00 -9.91 2.75
N ALA A 128 9.53 -9.31 1.65
CA ALA A 128 9.26 -10.01 0.41
C ALA A 128 10.55 -10.57 -0.22
N ASP A 129 11.61 -9.77 -0.26
CA ASP A 129 12.93 -10.17 -0.77
C ASP A 129 13.49 -11.36 0.00
N ASN A 130 13.43 -11.31 1.33
CA ASN A 130 13.86 -12.41 2.19
C ASN A 130 13.04 -13.70 1.95
N ASN A 131 11.74 -13.57 1.73
CA ASN A 131 10.91 -14.73 1.41
C ASN A 131 11.34 -15.38 0.09
N ILE A 132 11.64 -14.58 -0.93
CA ILE A 132 12.15 -15.09 -2.22
C ILE A 132 13.53 -15.71 -2.05
N ALA A 133 14.45 -15.06 -1.32
CA ALA A 133 15.77 -15.58 -1.03
C ALA A 133 15.70 -16.95 -0.32
N ARG A 134 14.83 -17.11 0.68
CA ARG A 134 14.57 -18.40 1.35
C ARG A 134 14.04 -19.46 0.38
N GLY A 135 13.16 -19.08 -0.55
CA GLY A 135 12.66 -19.99 -1.58
C GLY A 135 13.76 -20.49 -2.52
N ILE A 136 14.71 -19.62 -2.88
CA ILE A 136 15.90 -19.98 -3.66
C ILE A 136 16.80 -20.93 -2.88
N GLN A 137 17.10 -20.63 -1.61
CA GLN A 137 17.92 -21.47 -0.73
C GLN A 137 17.33 -22.88 -0.53
N LYS A 138 16.00 -22.95 -0.34
CA LYS A 138 15.27 -24.23 -0.20
C LYS A 138 15.10 -24.98 -1.53
N GLY A 139 15.54 -24.42 -2.64
CA GLY A 139 15.39 -25.01 -3.97
C GLY A 139 13.96 -25.00 -4.53
N THR A 140 13.02 -24.26 -3.91
CA THR A 140 11.66 -24.06 -4.42
C THR A 140 11.68 -23.16 -5.64
N PHE A 141 12.48 -22.10 -5.60
CA PHE A 141 12.65 -21.15 -6.70
C PHE A 141 13.96 -21.35 -7.45
N LYS A 142 14.00 -20.87 -8.68
CA LYS A 142 15.17 -20.96 -9.57
C LYS A 142 16.39 -20.28 -8.97
N HIS A 143 17.56 -20.86 -9.14
CA HIS A 143 18.83 -20.19 -8.89
C HIS A 143 19.02 -19.03 -9.89
N GLY A 144 19.77 -18.00 -9.47
CA GLY A 144 20.08 -16.85 -10.31
C GLY A 144 19.01 -15.75 -10.34
N LEU A 145 17.88 -15.94 -9.67
CA LEU A 145 16.91 -14.86 -9.47
C LEU A 145 17.46 -13.82 -8.49
N ASN A 146 17.29 -12.53 -8.83
CA ASN A 146 17.51 -11.44 -7.90
C ASN A 146 16.21 -11.23 -7.09
N PRO A 147 16.23 -11.39 -5.75
CA PRO A 147 15.02 -11.27 -4.92
C PRO A 147 14.33 -9.91 -5.05
N ALA A 148 15.10 -8.81 -5.04
CA ALA A 148 14.55 -7.46 -5.13
C ALA A 148 13.85 -7.20 -6.48
N ASN A 149 14.45 -7.68 -7.58
CA ASN A 149 13.81 -7.58 -8.89
C ASN A 149 12.53 -8.42 -8.95
N ALA A 150 12.54 -9.61 -8.38
CA ALA A 150 11.34 -10.45 -8.33
C ALA A 150 10.22 -9.79 -7.52
N THR A 151 10.53 -9.22 -6.35
CA THR A 151 9.57 -8.44 -5.55
C THR A 151 9.00 -7.27 -6.36
N MET A 152 9.87 -6.53 -7.05
CA MET A 152 9.45 -5.37 -7.86
C MET A 152 8.55 -5.79 -9.03
N PHE A 153 8.83 -6.93 -9.69
CA PHE A 153 7.97 -7.44 -10.77
C PHE A 153 6.57 -7.75 -10.25
N LEU A 154 6.45 -8.43 -9.11
CA LEU A 154 5.15 -8.74 -8.52
C LEU A 154 4.39 -7.46 -8.14
N ALA A 155 5.07 -6.55 -7.44
CA ALA A 155 4.47 -5.26 -7.05
C ALA A 155 4.00 -4.48 -8.28
N GLY A 156 4.82 -4.40 -9.33
CA GLY A 156 4.46 -3.72 -10.59
C GLY A 156 3.23 -4.33 -11.25
N MET A 157 3.15 -5.66 -11.36
CA MET A 157 1.98 -6.34 -11.91
C MET A 157 0.72 -6.02 -11.11
N LEU A 158 0.77 -6.06 -9.77
CA LEU A 158 -0.39 -5.82 -8.93
C LEU A 158 -0.81 -4.35 -8.93
N HIS A 159 0.14 -3.43 -8.76
CA HIS A 159 -0.15 -1.99 -8.72
C HIS A 159 -0.66 -1.45 -10.06
N TYR A 160 -0.13 -1.94 -11.17
CA TYR A 160 -0.53 -1.47 -12.50
C TYR A 160 -2.01 -1.71 -12.78
N TYR A 161 -2.57 -2.83 -12.34
CA TYR A 161 -4.01 -3.10 -12.46
C TYR A 161 -4.86 -1.99 -11.84
N PHE A 162 -4.57 -1.61 -10.60
CA PHE A 162 -5.34 -0.59 -9.90
C PHE A 162 -5.08 0.82 -10.43
N LEU A 163 -3.87 1.09 -10.88
CA LEU A 163 -3.55 2.34 -11.56
C LEU A 163 -4.30 2.43 -12.90
N ALA A 164 -4.24 1.38 -13.70
CA ALA A 164 -4.91 1.30 -14.98
C ALA A 164 -6.44 1.41 -14.84
N SER A 165 -7.04 0.72 -13.86
CA SER A 165 -8.49 0.78 -13.65
C SER A 165 -8.99 2.17 -13.25
N ARG A 166 -8.17 3.01 -12.63
CA ARG A 166 -8.49 4.42 -12.35
C ARG A 166 -8.38 5.31 -13.58
N LEU A 167 -7.47 4.98 -14.48
CA LEU A 167 -7.25 5.72 -15.73
C LEU A 167 -8.14 5.22 -16.87
N ALA A 168 -8.62 3.98 -16.79
CA ALA A 168 -9.27 3.23 -17.85
C ALA A 168 -10.64 3.74 -18.27
N GLY A 169 -11.25 4.67 -17.52
CA GLY A 169 -12.46 5.36 -18.01
C GLY A 169 -12.28 6.04 -19.37
N SER A 170 -11.05 6.07 -19.93
CA SER A 170 -10.76 6.75 -21.19
C SER A 170 -9.71 6.08 -22.11
N LEU A 171 -8.86 5.15 -21.65
CA LEU A 171 -7.68 4.77 -22.43
C LEU A 171 -7.41 3.25 -22.56
N LEU A 172 -8.00 2.40 -21.73
CA LEU A 172 -7.73 0.95 -21.76
C LEU A 172 -9.05 0.17 -21.80
N PRO A 173 -9.07 -1.04 -22.41
CA PRO A 173 -10.21 -1.96 -22.25
C PRO A 173 -10.47 -2.17 -20.76
N GLU A 174 -11.75 -2.33 -20.39
CA GLU A 174 -12.10 -2.60 -18.99
C GLU A 174 -11.23 -3.74 -18.46
N PRO A 175 -10.53 -3.53 -17.33
CA PRO A 175 -9.70 -4.58 -16.77
C PRO A 175 -10.60 -5.76 -16.39
N ALA A 176 -10.10 -6.98 -16.62
CA ALA A 176 -10.73 -8.22 -16.15
C ALA A 176 -11.09 -8.11 -14.66
N ASN A 177 -12.06 -8.93 -14.24
CA ASN A 177 -12.36 -9.05 -12.81
C ASN A 177 -11.06 -9.23 -12.01
N TYR A 178 -10.95 -8.47 -10.93
CA TYR A 178 -9.78 -8.43 -10.07
C TYR A 178 -9.32 -9.83 -9.61
N GLU A 179 -10.23 -10.70 -9.20
CA GLU A 179 -9.91 -12.05 -8.76
C GLU A 179 -9.29 -12.86 -9.89
N GLU A 180 -9.80 -12.71 -11.09
CA GLU A 180 -9.27 -13.34 -12.29
C GLU A 180 -7.88 -12.79 -12.62
N TYR A 181 -7.71 -11.48 -12.57
CA TYR A 181 -6.41 -10.84 -12.79
C TYR A 181 -5.36 -11.33 -11.78
N LEU A 182 -5.69 -11.34 -10.48
CA LEU A 182 -4.81 -11.84 -9.43
C LEU A 182 -4.39 -13.30 -9.68
N ALA A 183 -5.35 -14.17 -10.02
CA ALA A 183 -5.07 -15.56 -10.33
C ALA A 183 -4.12 -15.71 -11.52
N GLN A 184 -4.30 -14.91 -12.56
CA GLN A 184 -3.43 -14.88 -13.74
C GLN A 184 -2.01 -14.39 -13.38
N VAL A 185 -1.90 -13.28 -12.62
CA VAL A 185 -0.62 -12.76 -12.13
C VAL A 185 0.13 -13.82 -11.35
N LEU A 186 -0.51 -14.44 -10.36
CA LEU A 186 0.12 -15.48 -9.55
C LEU A 186 0.55 -16.69 -10.37
N LYS A 187 -0.26 -17.13 -11.33
CA LYS A 187 0.06 -18.23 -12.23
C LYS A 187 1.31 -17.92 -13.06
N VAL A 188 1.37 -16.74 -13.68
CA VAL A 188 2.52 -16.32 -14.52
C VAL A 188 3.75 -16.12 -13.64
N TYR A 189 3.62 -15.40 -12.55
CA TYR A 189 4.71 -15.07 -11.65
C TYR A 189 5.35 -16.30 -11.01
N LEU A 190 4.55 -17.19 -10.41
CA LEU A 190 5.04 -18.40 -9.76
C LEU A 190 5.67 -19.39 -10.77
N ARG A 191 5.13 -19.50 -11.99
CA ARG A 191 5.79 -20.28 -13.06
C ARG A 191 7.15 -19.68 -13.44
N GLY A 192 7.28 -18.36 -13.41
CA GLY A 192 8.55 -17.68 -13.62
C GLY A 192 9.59 -18.00 -12.54
N LEU A 193 9.15 -18.07 -11.29
CA LEU A 193 10.02 -18.32 -10.12
C LEU A 193 10.36 -19.78 -9.91
N ASN A 194 9.39 -20.68 -10.06
CA ASN A 194 9.56 -22.11 -9.72
C ASN A 194 10.59 -22.79 -10.62
N LYS A 195 11.37 -23.71 -10.06
CA LYS A 195 12.11 -24.67 -10.87
C LYS A 195 11.08 -25.46 -11.68
N GLY A 196 11.25 -25.49 -13.01
CA GLY A 196 10.38 -26.27 -13.86
C GLY A 196 10.30 -27.72 -13.35
N SER A 197 9.09 -28.25 -13.28
CA SER A 197 8.84 -29.68 -13.22
C SER A 197 9.28 -30.33 -14.51
#